data_a4000ab83847877131233a4272d2b17f
#
_entry.id   a4000ab83847877131233a4272d2b17f
#
_cell.length_a   1.000
_cell.length_b   1.000
_cell.length_c   1.000
_cell.angle_alpha   90.00
_cell.angle_beta   90.00
_cell.angle_gamma   90.00
#
_symmetry.space_group_name_H-M   'P 1'
#
loop_
_entity.id
_entity.type
_entity.pdbx_description
1 polymer ?
#
loop_
_entity_poly.entity_id
_entity_poly.type
_entity_poly.pdbx_seq_one_letter_code
_entity_poly.pdbx_strand_id
1 'polypeptide(L)'
;MKTQKDIQSAEASPQKEWWRSGVQFQCQGSGKCCTSHGEFGYVFLSPEDRARIAKLLNMRVSDFTKKYCEKTGGVWHLIEEKGKPDCLFLEGKRCGIYEARPSQCRTWPFWPEVMNAKSWQKDVVEFCPGVGKGRVISGEEIEAILNAQIHSEKHLGK
;
A
#
# COMPACT_ATOMS: atom_id res chain seq x y z
N MET A 1 33.03 -3.83 -23.42
CA MET A 1 31.79 -3.00 -23.38
C MET A 1 30.58 -3.89 -23.52
N LYS A 2 29.72 -3.90 -22.56
CA LYS A 2 28.41 -4.59 -22.67
C LYS A 2 27.51 -3.79 -23.61
N THR A 3 26.95 -4.47 -24.63
CA THR A 3 26.04 -3.82 -25.57
C THR A 3 24.68 -3.57 -24.90
N GLN A 4 23.91 -2.62 -25.45
CA GLN A 4 22.57 -2.29 -24.97
C GLN A 4 21.63 -3.52 -24.95
N LYS A 5 21.95 -4.54 -25.76
CA LYS A 5 21.26 -5.83 -25.81
C LYS A 5 21.55 -6.70 -24.58
N ASP A 6 22.75 -6.60 -24.01
CA ASP A 6 23.15 -7.36 -22.82
C ASP A 6 22.50 -6.79 -21.54
N ILE A 7 22.16 -5.47 -21.56
CA ILE A 7 21.48 -4.80 -20.45
C ILE A 7 19.99 -5.15 -20.43
N GLN A 8 19.36 -5.24 -21.62
CA GLN A 8 17.95 -5.62 -21.72
C GLN A 8 17.69 -7.09 -21.36
N SER A 9 18.63 -7.97 -21.63
CA SER A 9 18.50 -9.38 -21.25
C SER A 9 18.69 -9.63 -19.74
N ALA A 10 19.35 -8.72 -19.03
CA ALA A 10 19.50 -8.79 -17.57
C ALA A 10 18.25 -8.32 -16.81
N GLU A 11 17.38 -7.53 -17.46
CA GLU A 11 16.14 -7.04 -16.85
C GLU A 11 14.97 -8.04 -16.90
N ALA A 12 15.05 -9.03 -17.77
CA ALA A 12 14.06 -10.09 -17.97
C ALA A 12 14.40 -11.37 -17.19
N SER A 13 14.96 -11.25 -15.99
CA SER A 13 15.25 -12.42 -15.17
C SER A 13 13.94 -13.03 -14.65
N PRO A 14 13.74 -14.36 -14.80
CA PRO A 14 12.53 -15.07 -14.32
C PRO A 14 12.26 -14.87 -12.84
N GLN A 15 13.26 -14.50 -12.06
CA GLN A 15 13.14 -14.24 -10.62
C GLN A 15 12.45 -12.90 -10.31
N LYS A 16 12.39 -11.97 -11.27
CA LYS A 16 11.80 -10.65 -11.06
C LYS A 16 10.27 -10.66 -11.15
N GLU A 17 9.69 -11.66 -11.81
CA GLU A 17 8.25 -11.78 -12.04
C GLU A 17 7.67 -13.10 -11.52
N TRP A 18 8.21 -13.59 -10.40
CA TRP A 18 7.76 -14.84 -9.75
C TRP A 18 6.26 -14.84 -9.45
N TRP A 19 5.67 -13.69 -9.27
CA TRP A 19 4.25 -13.50 -8.97
C TRP A 19 3.33 -13.65 -10.20
N ARG A 20 3.88 -13.73 -11.40
CA ARG A 20 3.09 -13.86 -12.66
C ARG A 20 2.20 -15.10 -12.70
N SER A 21 2.59 -16.16 -12.03
CA SER A 21 1.79 -17.39 -11.92
C SER A 21 0.67 -17.29 -10.88
N GLY A 22 0.55 -16.17 -10.21
CA GLY A 22 -0.44 -15.94 -9.16
C GLY A 22 0.13 -16.04 -7.76
N VAL A 23 -0.53 -15.37 -6.83
CA VAL A 23 -0.19 -15.37 -5.41
C VAL A 23 -1.44 -15.59 -4.58
N GLN A 24 -1.41 -16.56 -3.70
CA GLN A 24 -2.51 -16.79 -2.76
C GLN A 24 -2.44 -15.76 -1.63
N PHE A 25 -3.47 -14.93 -1.53
CA PHE A 25 -3.54 -13.88 -0.53
C PHE A 25 -4.98 -13.51 -0.18
N GLN A 26 -5.25 -13.34 1.11
CA GLN A 26 -6.50 -12.75 1.59
C GLN A 26 -6.25 -12.05 2.91
N CYS A 27 -6.69 -10.80 3.02
CA CYS A 27 -6.60 -10.05 4.28
C CYS A 27 -7.33 -10.79 5.40
N GLN A 28 -6.64 -11.03 6.51
CA GLN A 28 -7.19 -11.73 7.67
C GLN A 28 -7.74 -10.78 8.73
N GLY A 29 -7.73 -9.46 8.46
CA GLY A 29 -8.20 -8.47 9.42
C GLY A 29 -7.37 -8.41 10.71
N SER A 30 -6.09 -8.73 10.63
CA SER A 30 -5.18 -8.74 11.80
C SER A 30 -4.87 -7.36 12.35
N GLY A 31 -5.08 -6.32 11.55
CA GLY A 31 -4.71 -4.94 11.89
C GLY A 31 -3.21 -4.65 11.84
N LYS A 32 -2.38 -5.61 11.48
CA LYS A 32 -0.92 -5.43 11.47
C LYS A 32 -0.45 -4.34 10.50
N CYS A 33 -1.10 -4.19 9.36
CA CYS A 33 -0.80 -3.11 8.42
C CYS A 33 -1.18 -1.71 8.95
N CYS A 34 -2.02 -1.63 9.99
CA CYS A 34 -2.40 -0.41 10.68
C CYS A 34 -1.54 -0.13 11.91
N THR A 35 -0.66 -1.05 12.27
CA THR A 35 0.31 -0.89 13.36
C THR A 35 1.69 -0.71 12.80
N SER A 36 2.65 -0.17 13.32
CA SER A 36 4.03 -0.06 12.82
C SER A 36 4.28 1.06 11.80
N HIS A 37 3.37 2.00 11.62
CA HIS A 37 3.56 3.09 10.65
C HIS A 37 4.73 4.01 11.02
N GLY A 38 5.03 4.21 12.29
CA GLY A 38 6.14 5.04 12.73
C GLY A 38 7.51 4.55 12.29
N GLU A 39 7.64 3.27 11.99
CA GLU A 39 8.89 2.65 11.53
C GLU A 39 9.00 2.62 9.99
N PHE A 40 7.87 2.47 9.28
CA PHE A 40 7.82 2.31 7.83
C PHE A 40 7.34 3.55 7.07
N GLY A 41 7.08 4.64 7.77
CA GLY A 41 6.63 5.89 7.17
C GLY A 41 5.14 6.13 7.26
N TYR A 42 4.70 7.20 6.60
CA TYR A 42 3.33 7.68 6.68
C TYR A 42 2.36 6.92 5.80
N VAL A 43 1.07 6.99 6.14
CA VAL A 43 0.00 6.62 5.22
C VAL A 43 -0.29 7.80 4.30
N PHE A 44 0.25 7.77 3.10
CA PHE A 44 0.10 8.84 2.11
C PHE A 44 -1.28 8.84 1.47
N LEU A 45 -1.77 10.03 1.16
CA LEU A 45 -3.12 10.24 0.62
C LEU A 45 -3.07 11.05 -0.68
N SER A 46 -3.54 10.46 -1.76
CA SER A 46 -3.83 11.19 -3.00
C SER A 46 -5.08 12.07 -2.83
N PRO A 47 -5.35 13.01 -3.77
CA PRO A 47 -6.60 13.76 -3.76
C PRO A 47 -7.84 12.86 -3.78
N GLU A 48 -7.80 11.79 -4.55
CA GLU A 48 -8.88 10.80 -4.65
C GLU A 48 -9.09 10.06 -3.32
N ASP A 49 -8.01 9.71 -2.63
CA ASP A 49 -8.07 9.08 -1.31
C ASP A 49 -8.78 9.97 -0.30
N ARG A 50 -8.38 11.25 -0.24
CA ARG A 50 -8.99 12.23 0.67
C ARG A 50 -10.47 12.45 0.37
N ALA A 51 -10.83 12.54 -0.90
CA ALA A 51 -12.23 12.69 -1.32
C ALA A 51 -13.08 11.48 -0.92
N ARG A 52 -12.56 10.28 -1.14
CA ARG A 52 -13.27 9.03 -0.83
C ARG A 52 -13.48 8.84 0.66
N ILE A 53 -12.46 9.10 1.47
CA ILE A 53 -12.55 9.00 2.93
C ILE A 53 -13.47 10.08 3.49
N ALA A 54 -13.36 11.31 3.02
CA ALA A 54 -14.24 12.41 3.43
C ALA A 54 -15.70 12.08 3.15
N LYS A 55 -16.00 11.50 2.00
CA LYS A 55 -17.36 11.05 1.65
C LYS A 55 -17.86 9.98 2.61
N LEU A 56 -17.04 8.98 2.94
CA LEU A 56 -17.42 7.94 3.91
C LEU A 56 -17.73 8.52 5.29
N LEU A 57 -16.95 9.51 5.73
CA LEU A 57 -17.11 10.17 7.01
C LEU A 57 -18.17 11.28 7.01
N ASN A 58 -18.84 11.48 5.88
CA ASN A 58 -19.83 12.54 5.69
C ASN A 58 -19.27 13.94 6.01
N MET A 59 -18.09 14.21 5.49
CA MET A 59 -17.34 15.46 5.68
C MET A 59 -16.98 16.09 4.33
N ARG A 60 -16.77 17.42 4.34
CA ARG A 60 -16.13 18.08 3.21
C ARG A 60 -14.65 17.68 3.17
N VAL A 61 -14.07 17.59 1.97
CA VAL A 61 -12.64 17.22 1.79
C VAL A 61 -11.72 18.18 2.54
N SER A 62 -12.04 19.48 2.53
CA SER A 62 -11.27 20.50 3.26
C SER A 62 -11.26 20.27 4.78
N ASP A 63 -12.42 19.89 5.34
CA ASP A 63 -12.54 19.63 6.78
C ASP A 63 -11.82 18.34 7.16
N PHE A 64 -11.95 17.30 6.34
CA PHE A 64 -11.21 16.06 6.52
C PHE A 64 -9.70 16.32 6.50
N THR A 65 -9.22 17.03 5.48
CA THR A 65 -7.80 17.35 5.32
C THR A 65 -7.26 18.13 6.52
N LYS A 66 -8.00 19.13 6.98
CA LYS A 66 -7.61 19.93 8.14
C LYS A 66 -7.57 19.12 9.45
N LYS A 67 -8.51 18.20 9.61
CA LYS A 67 -8.66 17.44 10.88
C LYS A 67 -7.77 16.22 10.97
N TYR A 68 -7.57 15.50 9.85
CA TYR A 68 -6.94 14.19 9.85
C TYR A 68 -5.65 14.08 9.04
N CYS A 69 -5.26 15.14 8.34
CA CYS A 69 -4.11 15.10 7.46
C CYS A 69 -3.06 16.14 7.84
N GLU A 70 -1.82 15.80 7.53
CA GLU A 70 -0.67 16.69 7.62
C GLU A 70 0.12 16.63 6.32
N LYS A 71 0.84 17.70 5.99
CA LYS A 71 1.65 17.77 4.78
C LYS A 71 3.13 17.83 5.13
N THR A 72 3.88 16.83 4.69
CA THR A 72 5.31 16.75 4.90
C THR A 72 6.02 16.56 3.56
N GLY A 73 7.03 17.37 3.28
CA GLY A 73 7.75 17.31 2.01
C GLY A 73 6.86 17.51 0.77
N GLY A 74 5.79 18.28 0.90
CA GLY A 74 4.85 18.52 -0.19
C GLY A 74 3.80 17.42 -0.41
N VAL A 75 3.79 16.39 0.43
CA VAL A 75 2.89 15.24 0.29
C VAL A 75 1.96 15.13 1.49
N TRP A 76 0.66 14.92 1.21
CA TRP A 76 -0.34 14.71 2.25
C TRP A 76 -0.29 13.27 2.79
N HIS A 77 -0.44 13.14 4.10
CA HIS A 77 -0.55 11.86 4.81
C HIS A 77 -1.48 11.99 6.01
N LEU A 78 -1.90 10.86 6.57
CA LEU A 78 -2.65 10.86 7.82
C LEU A 78 -1.76 11.37 8.96
N ILE A 79 -2.35 12.12 9.89
CA ILE A 79 -1.67 12.56 11.10
C ILE A 79 -1.25 11.34 11.92
N GLU A 80 -0.02 11.37 12.43
CA GLU A 80 0.47 10.42 13.41
C GLU A 80 0.52 11.06 14.79
N GLU A 81 -0.10 10.41 15.77
CA GLU A 81 -0.01 10.84 17.16
C GLU A 81 1.35 10.43 17.74
N LYS A 82 2.01 11.37 18.37
CA LYS A 82 3.31 11.17 19.01
C LYS A 82 3.24 10.05 20.05
N GLY A 83 4.12 9.03 19.89
CA GLY A 83 4.16 7.89 20.79
C GLY A 83 3.09 6.80 20.53
N LYS A 84 2.28 6.96 19.49
CA LYS A 84 1.30 5.95 19.07
C LYS A 84 1.62 5.49 17.65
N PRO A 85 2.14 4.26 17.47
CA PRO A 85 2.51 3.74 16.15
C PRO A 85 1.31 3.33 15.31
N ASP A 86 0.12 3.28 15.89
CA ASP A 86 -1.07 2.80 15.21
C ASP A 86 -1.69 3.86 14.30
N CYS A 87 -2.27 3.42 13.19
CA CYS A 87 -3.08 4.27 12.33
C CYS A 87 -4.26 4.84 13.14
N LEU A 88 -4.54 6.14 12.96
CA LEU A 88 -5.62 6.81 13.70
C LEU A 88 -7.02 6.22 13.43
N PHE A 89 -7.20 5.51 12.33
CA PHE A 89 -8.46 4.83 11.99
C PHE A 89 -8.51 3.36 12.41
N LEU A 90 -7.49 2.89 13.11
CA LEU A 90 -7.51 1.54 13.67
C LEU A 90 -8.47 1.46 14.84
N GLU A 91 -9.50 0.62 14.72
CA GLU A 91 -10.49 0.31 15.74
C GLU A 91 -10.34 -1.15 16.18
N GLY A 92 -9.69 -1.38 17.32
CA GLY A 92 -9.32 -2.73 17.75
C GLY A 92 -8.31 -3.35 16.76
N LYS A 93 -8.75 -4.32 15.96
CA LYS A 93 -7.95 -4.95 14.90
C LYS A 93 -8.42 -4.60 13.49
N ARG A 94 -9.41 -3.73 13.35
CA ARG A 94 -10.06 -3.42 12.07
C ARG A 94 -9.86 -1.96 11.70
N CYS A 95 -9.81 -1.70 10.39
CA CYS A 95 -9.80 -0.36 9.85
C CYS A 95 -11.20 0.25 9.89
N GLY A 96 -11.39 1.36 10.62
CA GLY A 96 -12.66 2.07 10.70
C GLY A 96 -13.12 2.71 9.41
N ILE A 97 -12.21 2.88 8.44
CA ILE A 97 -12.49 3.39 7.09
C ILE A 97 -12.24 2.34 6.00
N TYR A 98 -12.41 1.07 6.31
CA TYR A 98 -12.05 -0.05 5.43
C TYR A 98 -12.56 0.10 4.00
N GLU A 99 -13.82 0.50 3.81
CA GLU A 99 -14.42 0.66 2.48
C GLU A 99 -13.81 1.80 1.67
N ALA A 100 -13.27 2.82 2.33
CA ALA A 100 -12.63 3.96 1.71
C ALA A 100 -11.12 4.00 1.97
N ARG A 101 -10.51 2.85 2.25
CA ARG A 101 -9.07 2.78 2.54
C ARG A 101 -8.23 3.59 1.56
N PRO A 102 -7.16 4.25 2.03
CA PRO A 102 -6.17 4.84 1.15
C PRO A 102 -5.67 3.83 0.11
N SER A 103 -5.30 4.31 -1.07
CA SER A 103 -4.78 3.45 -2.14
C SER A 103 -3.62 2.58 -1.67
N GLN A 104 -2.71 3.14 -0.87
CA GLN A 104 -1.61 2.42 -0.23
C GLN A 104 -2.09 1.21 0.59
N CYS A 105 -3.12 1.36 1.39
CA CYS A 105 -3.68 0.27 2.21
C CYS A 105 -4.46 -0.74 1.38
N ARG A 106 -5.09 -0.28 0.30
CA ARG A 106 -5.90 -1.11 -0.60
C ARG A 106 -5.04 -2.02 -1.47
N THR A 107 -3.87 -1.52 -1.92
CA THR A 107 -2.97 -2.26 -2.80
C THR A 107 -2.02 -3.19 -2.05
N TRP A 108 -1.83 -3.00 -0.75
CA TRP A 108 -1.02 -3.91 0.06
C TRP A 108 -1.46 -5.37 -0.13
N PRO A 109 -0.59 -6.36 -0.29
CA PRO A 109 0.87 -6.28 -0.22
C PRO A 109 1.56 -6.10 -1.57
N PHE A 110 0.83 -5.77 -2.61
CA PHE A 110 1.38 -5.68 -3.98
C PHE A 110 1.94 -4.29 -4.27
N TRP A 111 3.01 -3.95 -3.56
CA TRP A 111 3.76 -2.70 -3.77
C TRP A 111 5.05 -2.98 -4.54
N PRO A 112 5.46 -2.11 -5.48
CA PRO A 112 6.66 -2.35 -6.29
C PRO A 112 7.91 -2.68 -5.47
N GLU A 113 8.11 -2.01 -4.35
CA GLU A 113 9.28 -2.17 -3.49
C GLU A 113 9.38 -3.53 -2.78
N VAL A 114 8.26 -4.24 -2.61
CA VAL A 114 8.24 -5.56 -1.96
C VAL A 114 8.07 -6.73 -2.94
N MET A 115 7.96 -6.45 -4.25
CA MET A 115 7.73 -7.46 -5.28
C MET A 115 9.01 -8.12 -5.78
N ASN A 116 10.01 -8.27 -4.93
CA ASN A 116 11.17 -9.13 -5.15
C ASN A 116 11.21 -10.22 -4.07
N ALA A 117 11.79 -11.37 -4.37
CA ALA A 117 11.73 -12.54 -3.49
C ALA A 117 12.23 -12.27 -2.06
N LYS A 118 13.29 -11.48 -1.91
CA LYS A 118 13.87 -11.18 -0.60
C LYS A 118 12.96 -10.28 0.24
N SER A 119 12.51 -9.16 -0.32
CA SER A 119 11.61 -8.24 0.38
C SER A 119 10.25 -8.86 0.63
N TRP A 120 9.74 -9.64 -0.31
CA TRP A 120 8.48 -10.37 -0.13
C TRP A 120 8.54 -11.28 1.08
N GLN A 121 9.58 -12.11 1.21
CA GLN A 121 9.73 -13.00 2.35
C GLN A 121 9.84 -12.23 3.67
N LYS A 122 10.71 -11.23 3.72
CA LYS A 122 11.01 -10.49 4.94
C LYS A 122 9.88 -9.53 5.35
N ASP A 123 9.38 -8.75 4.39
CA ASP A 123 8.50 -7.62 4.71
C ASP A 123 7.01 -7.97 4.56
N VAL A 124 6.69 -9.02 3.84
CA VAL A 124 5.31 -9.45 3.62
C VAL A 124 5.00 -10.78 4.32
N VAL A 125 5.69 -11.86 3.96
CA VAL A 125 5.37 -13.21 4.50
C VAL A 125 5.53 -13.27 6.01
N GLU A 126 6.61 -12.74 6.54
CA GLU A 126 6.89 -12.75 7.98
C GLU A 126 5.97 -11.80 8.76
N PHE A 127 5.44 -10.77 8.11
CA PHE A 127 4.64 -9.72 8.73
C PHE A 127 3.14 -9.95 8.59
N CYS A 128 2.67 -10.33 7.40
CA CYS A 128 1.25 -10.38 7.06
C CYS A 128 0.71 -11.82 7.07
N PRO A 129 -0.27 -12.15 7.94
CA PRO A 129 -0.85 -13.49 7.98
C PRO A 129 -1.74 -13.84 6.78
N GLY A 130 -2.01 -12.89 5.88
CA GLY A 130 -2.86 -13.09 4.71
C GLY A 130 -2.22 -13.89 3.58
N VAL A 131 -0.89 -14.00 3.57
CA VAL A 131 -0.17 -14.78 2.55
C VAL A 131 -0.47 -16.28 2.72
N GLY A 132 -0.79 -16.95 1.63
CA GLY A 132 -1.17 -18.36 1.63
C GLY A 132 -2.61 -18.62 2.08
N LYS A 133 -3.44 -17.59 2.20
CA LYS A 133 -4.86 -17.67 2.56
C LYS A 133 -5.74 -17.19 1.41
N GLY A 134 -6.95 -17.74 1.36
CA GLY A 134 -7.96 -17.37 0.38
C GLY A 134 -7.68 -17.84 -1.05
N ARG A 135 -8.20 -17.12 -2.02
CA ARG A 135 -8.02 -17.45 -3.43
C ARG A 135 -6.65 -17.04 -3.96
N VAL A 136 -6.25 -17.65 -5.05
CA VAL A 136 -5.07 -17.21 -5.81
C VAL A 136 -5.45 -15.95 -6.61
N ILE A 137 -4.67 -14.87 -6.41
CA ILE A 137 -4.79 -13.65 -7.19
C ILE A 137 -3.92 -13.83 -8.44
N SER A 138 -4.51 -13.65 -9.62
CA SER A 138 -3.79 -13.87 -10.88
C SER A 138 -2.69 -12.84 -11.11
N GLY A 139 -1.72 -13.19 -11.93
CA GLY A 139 -0.65 -12.25 -12.32
C GLY A 139 -1.19 -10.99 -12.99
N GLU A 140 -2.27 -11.10 -13.76
CA GLU A 140 -2.94 -9.94 -14.39
C GLU A 140 -3.59 -9.03 -13.36
N GLU A 141 -4.26 -9.58 -12.36
CA GLU A 141 -4.82 -8.81 -11.25
C GLU A 141 -3.72 -8.11 -10.44
N ILE A 142 -2.62 -8.81 -10.15
CA ILE A 142 -1.47 -8.24 -9.44
C ILE A 142 -0.87 -7.08 -10.23
N GLU A 143 -0.71 -7.23 -11.54
CA GLU A 143 -0.21 -6.16 -12.41
C GLU A 143 -1.12 -4.93 -12.37
N ALA A 144 -2.43 -5.12 -12.40
CA ALA A 144 -3.40 -4.03 -12.28
C ALA A 144 -3.28 -3.32 -10.93
N ILE A 145 -3.10 -4.06 -9.84
CA ILE A 145 -2.90 -3.51 -8.50
C ILE A 145 -1.60 -2.72 -8.41
N LEU A 146 -0.51 -3.25 -8.95
CA LEU A 146 0.80 -2.57 -9.02
C LEU A 146 0.70 -1.25 -9.80
N ASN A 147 0.02 -1.27 -10.94
CA ASN A 147 -0.18 -0.07 -11.75
C ASN A 147 -1.04 0.97 -11.03
N ALA A 148 -2.06 0.54 -10.30
CA ALA A 148 -2.88 1.43 -9.47
C ALA A 148 -2.05 2.10 -8.37
N GLN A 149 -1.15 1.36 -7.72
CA GLN A 149 -0.25 1.91 -6.70
C GLN A 149 0.71 2.94 -7.31
N ILE A 150 1.34 2.62 -8.41
CA ILE A 150 2.25 3.53 -9.13
C ILE A 150 1.51 4.80 -9.56
N HIS A 151 0.29 4.67 -10.06
CA HIS A 151 -0.54 5.80 -10.43
C HIS A 151 -0.84 6.70 -9.23
N SER A 152 -1.24 6.12 -8.11
CA SER A 152 -1.52 6.85 -6.88
C SER A 152 -0.29 7.62 -6.39
N GLU A 153 0.88 6.99 -6.37
CA GLU A 153 2.13 7.62 -5.96
C GLU A 153 2.48 8.87 -6.77
N LYS A 154 2.25 8.83 -8.08
CA LYS A 154 2.49 9.99 -8.96
C LYS A 154 1.59 11.20 -8.66
N HIS A 155 0.50 11.00 -7.95
CA HIS A 155 -0.50 12.03 -7.65
C HIS A 155 -0.49 12.48 -6.19
N LEU A 156 0.40 11.95 -5.36
CA LEU A 156 0.43 12.24 -3.92
C LEU A 156 0.67 13.72 -3.58
N GLY A 157 1.40 14.45 -4.39
CA GLY A 157 1.73 15.86 -4.16
C GLY A 157 0.64 16.87 -4.56
N LYS A 158 -0.52 16.41 -4.97
CA LYS A 158 -1.59 17.27 -5.50
C LYS A 158 -2.73 17.60 -4.52
#